data_5e33c593e7e78e11d9750e3e25f7cbd0
#
_entry.id   5e33c593e7e78e11d9750e3e25f7cbd0
#
_cell.length_a   1.000
_cell.length_b   1.000
_cell.length_c   1.000
_cell.angle_alpha   90.00
_cell.angle_beta   90.00
_cell.angle_gamma   90.00
#
_symmetry.space_group_name_H-M   'P 1'
#
loop_
_entity.id
_entity.type
_entity.pdbx_description
1 polymer ?
#
loop_
_entity_poly.entity_id
_entity_poly.type
_entity_poly.pdbx_seq_one_letter_code
_entity_poly.pdbx_strand_id
1 'polypeptide(L)'
;SFPTRRSSDLNKEVEEGFIQFLVPYYTSMNNVESPFEIQKFVREIRSGDYNSFFQRLQSFFADTTYEIIREQELHYENVLFIIFKLVGFYVKVEYHTSRGRIDLVLQTDKFIYIMEFKLNGTAEEALQQINDKHYALPFETDGRRLFKIGVNFSAETRNIEKWIVE
;
A
#
# COMPACT_ATOMS: atom_id res chain seq x y z
N SER A 1 -16.11 -7.12 -36.34
CA SER A 1 -15.65 -5.87 -35.71
C SER A 1 -14.91 -6.19 -34.43
N PHE A 2 -13.66 -5.78 -34.33
CA PHE A 2 -12.89 -5.94 -33.09
C PHE A 2 -13.50 -5.04 -32.01
N PRO A 3 -13.67 -5.55 -30.77
CA PRO A 3 -14.11 -4.69 -29.68
C PRO A 3 -13.08 -3.57 -29.47
N THR A 4 -13.51 -2.34 -29.62
CA THR A 4 -12.68 -1.18 -29.32
C THR A 4 -12.45 -1.14 -27.83
N ARG A 5 -11.21 -1.44 -27.39
CA ARG A 5 -10.79 -1.20 -26.00
C ARG A 5 -10.95 0.27 -25.68
N ARG A 6 -11.56 0.58 -24.54
CA ARG A 6 -11.66 1.95 -24.07
C ARG A 6 -10.24 2.50 -23.84
N SER A 7 -10.03 3.76 -24.20
CA SER A 7 -8.74 4.44 -23.98
C SER A 7 -8.24 4.36 -22.52
N SER A 8 -9.17 4.38 -21.56
CA SER A 8 -8.86 4.21 -20.13
C SER A 8 -8.26 2.83 -19.79
N ASP A 9 -8.73 1.75 -20.45
CA ASP A 9 -8.24 0.40 -20.20
C ASP A 9 -6.83 0.21 -20.77
N LEU A 10 -6.55 0.81 -21.95
CA LEU A 10 -5.22 0.79 -22.54
C LEU A 10 -4.20 1.57 -21.70
N ASN A 11 -4.58 2.75 -21.18
CA ASN A 11 -3.73 3.54 -20.30
C ASN A 11 -3.41 2.80 -19.01
N LYS A 12 -4.39 2.11 -18.42
CA LYS A 12 -4.23 1.28 -17.24
C LYS A 12 -3.24 0.15 -17.48
N GLU A 13 -3.35 -0.58 -18.60
CA GLU A 13 -2.43 -1.67 -18.94
C GLU A 13 -0.99 -1.18 -19.14
N VAL A 14 -0.82 -0.03 -19.80
CA VAL A 14 0.50 0.59 -20.03
C VAL A 14 1.12 1.01 -18.69
N GLU A 15 0.36 1.67 -17.82
CA GLU A 15 0.81 2.10 -16.50
C GLU A 15 1.18 0.89 -15.63
N GLU A 16 0.33 -0.13 -15.58
CA GLU A 16 0.59 -1.37 -14.84
C GLU A 16 1.86 -2.07 -15.33
N GLY A 17 2.03 -2.20 -16.64
CA GLY A 17 3.23 -2.79 -17.24
C GLY A 17 4.50 -2.01 -16.91
N PHE A 18 4.43 -0.68 -16.91
CA PHE A 18 5.55 0.19 -16.53
C PHE A 18 5.92 0.03 -15.05
N ILE A 19 4.93 0.01 -14.16
CA ILE A 19 5.15 -0.16 -12.73
C ILE A 19 5.73 -1.54 -12.43
N GLN A 20 5.22 -2.60 -13.04
CA GLN A 20 5.77 -3.95 -12.90
C GLN A 20 7.20 -4.06 -13.43
N PHE A 21 7.56 -3.31 -14.46
CA PHE A 21 8.93 -3.21 -14.93
C PHE A 21 9.86 -2.60 -13.87
N LEU A 22 9.37 -1.64 -13.07
CA LEU A 22 10.14 -0.98 -12.02
C LEU A 22 10.31 -1.82 -10.75
N VAL A 23 9.38 -2.71 -10.44
CA VAL A 23 9.38 -3.50 -9.20
C VAL A 23 10.70 -4.23 -8.94
N PRO A 24 11.34 -4.93 -9.91
CA PRO A 24 12.59 -5.64 -9.68
C PRO A 24 13.78 -4.73 -9.31
N TYR A 25 13.72 -3.44 -9.62
CA TYR A 25 14.76 -2.48 -9.23
C TYR A 25 14.69 -2.10 -7.75
N TYR A 26 13.54 -2.29 -7.12
CA TYR A 26 13.31 -1.96 -5.72
C TYR A 26 13.21 -3.20 -4.83
N THR A 27 13.00 -4.37 -5.41
CA THR A 27 12.84 -5.64 -4.68
C THR A 27 13.59 -6.75 -5.40
N SER A 28 13.78 -7.88 -4.72
CA SER A 28 14.35 -9.09 -5.32
C SER A 28 13.35 -9.89 -6.17
N MET A 29 12.10 -9.45 -6.24
CA MET A 29 11.07 -10.12 -7.02
C MET A 29 11.35 -10.00 -8.52
N ASN A 30 11.19 -11.10 -9.24
CA ASN A 30 11.26 -11.09 -10.69
C ASN A 30 9.91 -10.68 -11.32
N ASN A 31 9.95 -10.30 -12.59
CA ASN A 31 8.77 -9.83 -13.33
C ASN A 31 7.65 -10.86 -13.44
N VAL A 32 7.95 -12.15 -13.31
CA VAL A 32 6.96 -13.23 -13.44
C VAL A 32 6.15 -13.39 -12.16
N GLU A 33 6.79 -13.23 -11.00
CA GLU A 33 6.15 -13.40 -9.69
C GLU A 33 5.38 -12.17 -9.22
N SER A 34 5.81 -10.98 -9.65
CA SER A 34 5.24 -9.71 -9.22
C SER A 34 3.72 -9.59 -9.38
N PRO A 35 3.10 -9.91 -10.55
CA PRO A 35 1.64 -9.84 -10.69
C PRO A 35 0.91 -10.80 -9.76
N PHE A 36 1.48 -11.98 -9.53
CA PHE A 36 0.91 -12.98 -8.64
C PHE A 36 0.87 -12.52 -7.20
N GLU A 37 1.93 -11.86 -6.72
CA GLU A 37 1.98 -11.29 -5.37
C GLU A 37 0.97 -10.14 -5.18
N ILE A 38 0.78 -9.29 -6.18
CA ILE A 38 -0.24 -8.22 -6.12
C ILE A 38 -1.64 -8.81 -5.97
N GLN A 39 -1.96 -9.90 -6.63
CA GLN A 39 -3.25 -10.60 -6.47
C GLN A 39 -3.45 -11.13 -5.05
N LYS A 40 -2.39 -11.55 -4.37
CA LYS A 40 -2.47 -11.96 -2.96
C LYS A 40 -2.77 -10.77 -2.04
N PHE A 41 -2.12 -9.63 -2.24
CA PHE A 41 -2.43 -8.39 -1.53
C PHE A 41 -3.88 -7.97 -1.71
N VAL A 42 -4.38 -8.01 -2.95
CA VAL A 42 -5.77 -7.67 -3.27
C VAL A 42 -6.76 -8.60 -2.58
N ARG A 43 -6.48 -9.90 -2.56
CA ARG A 43 -7.31 -10.89 -1.87
C ARG A 43 -7.39 -10.63 -0.38
N GLU A 44 -6.28 -10.33 0.26
CA GLU A 44 -6.20 -10.02 1.69
C GLU A 44 -7.03 -8.76 2.04
N ILE A 45 -6.89 -7.71 1.24
CA ILE A 45 -7.67 -6.48 1.42
C ILE A 45 -9.17 -6.72 1.21
N ARG A 46 -9.55 -7.50 0.21
CA ARG A 46 -10.96 -7.81 -0.05
C ARG A 46 -11.60 -8.71 1.00
N SER A 47 -10.81 -9.51 1.69
CA SER A 47 -11.31 -10.43 2.74
C SER A 47 -11.27 -9.85 4.16
N GLY A 48 -10.72 -8.66 4.35
CA GLY A 48 -10.56 -8.07 5.68
C GLY A 48 -9.34 -8.60 6.45
N ASP A 49 -8.47 -9.34 5.80
CA ASP A 49 -7.27 -9.94 6.42
C ASP A 49 -6.08 -8.99 6.39
N TYR A 50 -6.17 -7.92 7.17
CA TYR A 50 -5.11 -6.92 7.25
C TYR A 50 -3.82 -7.48 7.86
N ASN A 51 -3.89 -8.46 8.75
CA ASN A 51 -2.68 -9.05 9.34
C ASN A 51 -1.84 -9.77 8.29
N SER A 52 -2.44 -10.59 7.44
CA SER A 52 -1.73 -11.24 6.34
C SER A 52 -1.18 -10.22 5.33
N PHE A 53 -1.93 -9.16 5.06
CA PHE A 53 -1.50 -8.06 4.21
C PHE A 53 -0.21 -7.41 4.74
N PHE A 54 -0.15 -7.04 6.02
CA PHE A 54 1.04 -6.43 6.60
C PHE A 54 2.21 -7.40 6.75
N GLN A 55 1.95 -8.67 7.06
CA GLN A 55 2.99 -9.71 7.06
C GLN A 55 3.61 -9.90 5.68
N ARG A 56 2.79 -9.83 4.62
CA ARG A 56 3.27 -9.87 3.23
C ARG A 56 4.10 -8.64 2.89
N LEU A 57 3.68 -7.45 3.31
CA LEU A 57 4.48 -6.24 3.18
C LEU A 57 5.83 -6.37 3.88
N GLN A 58 5.86 -6.92 5.09
CA GLN A 58 7.12 -7.17 5.81
C GLN A 58 8.04 -8.11 5.04
N SER A 59 7.51 -9.19 4.48
CA SER A 59 8.29 -10.11 3.64
C SER A 59 8.82 -9.42 2.40
N PHE A 60 8.01 -8.57 1.79
CA PHE A 60 8.38 -7.80 0.60
C PHE A 60 9.57 -6.87 0.89
N PHE A 61 9.53 -6.14 2.00
CA PHE A 61 10.64 -5.28 2.42
C PHE A 61 11.88 -6.06 2.85
N ALA A 62 11.72 -7.24 3.46
CA ALA A 62 12.84 -8.08 3.86
C ALA A 62 13.65 -8.59 2.65
N ASP A 63 12.96 -8.81 1.52
CA ASP A 63 13.59 -9.30 0.28
C ASP A 63 14.19 -8.17 -0.58
N THR A 64 14.16 -6.94 -0.07
CA THR A 64 14.64 -5.78 -0.82
C THR A 64 16.16 -5.69 -0.86
N THR A 65 16.74 -5.47 -2.05
CA THR A 65 18.17 -5.29 -2.24
C THR A 65 18.59 -3.85 -1.91
N TYR A 66 19.25 -3.66 -0.78
CA TYR A 66 19.69 -2.33 -0.30
C TYR A 66 20.95 -1.78 -0.97
N GLU A 67 21.66 -2.58 -1.73
CA GLU A 67 22.94 -2.19 -2.32
C GLU A 67 22.82 -1.08 -3.38
N ILE A 68 21.63 -0.88 -3.94
CA ILE A 68 21.40 0.03 -5.06
C ILE A 68 20.94 1.41 -4.62
N ILE A 69 20.46 1.59 -3.38
CA ILE A 69 19.75 2.81 -2.98
C ILE A 69 20.41 3.45 -1.76
N ARG A 70 20.93 4.67 -1.99
CA ARG A 70 21.60 5.46 -0.94
C ARG A 70 20.64 6.12 0.05
N GLU A 71 19.39 6.37 -0.34
CA GLU A 71 18.38 7.05 0.46
C GLU A 71 17.27 6.06 0.86
N GLN A 72 17.34 5.57 2.09
CA GLN A 72 16.41 4.57 2.61
C GLN A 72 14.97 5.07 2.70
N GLU A 73 14.77 6.32 3.10
CA GLU A 73 13.45 6.94 3.22
C GLU A 73 12.72 6.95 1.87
N LEU A 74 13.40 7.46 0.84
CA LEU A 74 12.86 7.51 -0.52
C LEU A 74 12.57 6.10 -1.06
N HIS A 75 13.39 5.11 -0.67
CA HIS A 75 13.18 3.72 -1.07
C HIS A 75 11.86 3.16 -0.54
N TYR A 76 11.57 3.34 0.76
CA TYR A 76 10.31 2.86 1.35
C TYR A 76 9.10 3.53 0.73
N GLU A 77 9.15 4.84 0.55
CA GLU A 77 8.08 5.61 -0.10
C GLU A 77 7.82 5.10 -1.51
N ASN A 78 8.85 4.85 -2.30
CA ASN A 78 8.73 4.35 -3.66
C ASN A 78 8.17 2.93 -3.72
N VAL A 79 8.61 2.03 -2.84
CA VAL A 79 8.08 0.66 -2.78
C VAL A 79 6.60 0.67 -2.42
N LEU A 80 6.21 1.42 -1.41
CA LEU A 80 4.79 1.56 -1.04
C LEU A 80 3.97 2.18 -2.16
N PHE A 81 4.48 3.22 -2.79
CA PHE A 81 3.80 3.83 -3.93
C PHE A 81 3.53 2.82 -5.04
N ILE A 82 4.52 2.01 -5.42
CA ILE A 82 4.38 0.98 -6.44
C ILE A 82 3.33 -0.06 -6.04
N ILE A 83 3.41 -0.57 -4.81
CA ILE A 83 2.46 -1.58 -4.31
C ILE A 83 1.03 -1.03 -4.33
N PHE A 84 0.79 0.16 -3.79
CA PHE A 84 -0.56 0.73 -3.73
C PHE A 84 -1.07 1.20 -5.09
N LYS A 85 -0.20 1.59 -6.00
CA LYS A 85 -0.59 1.84 -7.40
C LYS A 85 -1.07 0.56 -8.07
N LEU A 86 -0.37 -0.56 -7.90
CA LEU A 86 -0.77 -1.85 -8.44
C LEU A 86 -2.07 -2.36 -7.80
N VAL A 87 -2.19 -2.26 -6.48
CA VAL A 87 -3.43 -2.59 -5.76
C VAL A 87 -4.58 -1.71 -6.25
N GLY A 88 -4.32 -0.46 -6.57
CA GLY A 88 -5.28 0.53 -7.07
C GLY A 88 -5.92 0.18 -8.41
N PHE A 89 -5.36 -0.76 -9.18
CA PHE A 89 -6.02 -1.30 -10.38
C PHE A 89 -7.19 -2.22 -10.06
N TYR A 90 -7.29 -2.73 -8.85
CA TYR A 90 -8.27 -3.72 -8.44
C TYR A 90 -9.24 -3.24 -7.37
N VAL A 91 -8.81 -2.31 -6.54
CA VAL A 91 -9.61 -1.68 -5.48
C VAL A 91 -9.39 -0.17 -5.51
N LYS A 92 -10.31 0.60 -4.94
CA LYS A 92 -10.17 2.05 -4.89
C LYS A 92 -9.12 2.44 -3.86
N VAL A 93 -8.10 3.19 -4.30
CA VAL A 93 -7.02 3.69 -3.45
C VAL A 93 -6.89 5.20 -3.62
N GLU A 94 -6.92 5.92 -2.51
CA GLU A 94 -6.50 7.31 -2.43
C GLU A 94 -5.19 7.36 -1.62
N TYR A 95 -4.14 7.89 -2.23
CA TYR A 95 -2.79 7.85 -1.70
C TYR A 95 -2.21 9.25 -1.62
N HIS A 96 -1.75 9.65 -0.44
CA HIS A 96 -1.14 10.94 -0.18
C HIS A 96 0.19 10.78 0.54
N THR A 97 1.18 11.55 0.12
CA THR A 97 2.48 11.61 0.78
C THR A 97 2.73 13.00 1.34
N SER A 98 3.32 13.05 2.50
CA SER A 98 3.90 14.24 3.08
C SER A 98 5.19 13.83 3.80
N ARG A 99 6.00 14.81 4.22
CA ARG A 99 7.31 14.57 4.79
C ARG A 99 7.26 13.51 5.92
N GLY A 100 7.89 12.34 5.70
CA GLY A 100 7.97 11.24 6.68
C GLY A 100 6.64 10.53 6.97
N ARG A 101 5.62 10.74 6.13
CA ARG A 101 4.30 10.19 6.34
C ARG A 101 3.61 9.83 5.02
N ILE A 102 2.90 8.72 5.05
CA ILE A 102 2.03 8.29 3.95
C ILE A 102 0.64 8.02 4.52
N ASP A 103 -0.37 8.68 3.96
CA ASP A 103 -1.77 8.48 4.30
C ASP A 103 -2.47 7.81 3.12
N LEU A 104 -3.30 6.82 3.38
CA LEU A 104 -4.09 6.24 2.32
C LEU A 104 -5.46 5.75 2.79
N VAL A 105 -6.41 5.73 1.86
CA VAL A 105 -7.73 5.14 2.04
C VAL A 105 -7.93 4.09 0.97
N LEU A 106 -8.21 2.86 1.41
CA LEU A 106 -8.56 1.73 0.56
C LEU A 106 -10.04 1.41 0.72
N GLN A 107 -10.74 1.22 -0.38
CA GLN A 107 -12.16 0.88 -0.36
C GLN A 107 -12.42 -0.36 -1.20
N THR A 108 -13.04 -1.36 -0.58
CA THR A 108 -13.56 -2.56 -1.24
C THR A 108 -15.09 -2.59 -1.14
N ASP A 109 -15.72 -3.62 -1.64
CA ASP A 109 -17.17 -3.79 -1.51
C ASP A 109 -17.64 -3.90 -0.05
N LYS A 110 -16.80 -4.46 0.82
CA LYS A 110 -17.16 -4.77 2.21
C LYS A 110 -16.39 -3.99 3.25
N PHE A 111 -15.24 -3.45 2.90
CA PHE A 111 -14.29 -2.87 3.85
C PHE A 111 -13.80 -1.50 3.41
N ILE A 112 -13.54 -0.65 4.40
CA ILE A 112 -12.82 0.61 4.24
C ILE A 112 -11.62 0.55 5.17
N TYR A 113 -10.44 0.87 4.64
CA TYR A 113 -9.20 0.94 5.41
C TYR A 113 -8.66 2.36 5.34
N ILE A 114 -8.44 2.95 6.50
CA ILE A 114 -7.71 4.21 6.63
C ILE A 114 -6.39 3.88 7.27
N MET A 115 -5.30 4.10 6.54
CA MET A 115 -3.96 3.75 6.98
C MET A 115 -3.07 4.98 7.02
N GLU A 116 -2.26 5.08 8.06
CA GLU A 116 -1.18 6.05 8.15
C GLU A 116 0.12 5.34 8.47
N PHE A 117 1.11 5.56 7.61
CA PHE A 117 2.47 5.04 7.76
C PHE A 117 3.39 6.16 8.22
N LYS A 118 4.09 5.96 9.31
CA LYS A 118 5.12 6.89 9.79
C LYS A 118 6.50 6.28 9.70
N LEU A 119 7.43 7.05 9.15
CA LEU A 119 8.84 6.72 9.19
C LEU A 119 9.43 7.23 10.51
N ASN A 120 10.12 6.35 11.25
CA ASN A 120 10.73 6.66 12.54
C ASN A 120 9.79 7.24 13.62
N GLY A 121 8.46 7.08 13.43
CA GLY A 121 7.45 7.35 14.43
C GLY A 121 6.97 6.05 15.08
N THR A 122 5.85 6.12 15.78
CA THR A 122 5.19 4.95 16.36
C THR A 122 3.88 4.65 15.65
N ALA A 123 3.44 3.39 15.72
CA ALA A 123 2.12 2.99 15.21
C ALA A 123 0.99 3.68 15.99
N GLU A 124 1.19 3.89 17.28
CA GLU A 124 0.27 4.61 18.17
C GLU A 124 0.10 6.08 17.74
N GLU A 125 1.18 6.76 17.43
CA GLU A 125 1.15 8.15 16.91
C GLU A 125 0.45 8.21 15.56
N ALA A 126 0.69 7.23 14.68
CA ALA A 126 0.02 7.16 13.38
C ALA A 126 -1.49 6.98 13.54
N LEU A 127 -1.93 6.07 14.42
CA LEU A 127 -3.35 5.86 14.71
C LEU A 127 -3.99 7.10 15.35
N GLN A 128 -3.31 7.74 16.29
CA GLN A 128 -3.77 8.98 16.91
C GLN A 128 -3.97 10.09 15.89
N GLN A 129 -3.09 10.18 14.90
CA GLN A 129 -3.20 11.18 13.85
C GLN A 129 -4.39 10.94 12.92
N ILE A 130 -4.74 9.69 12.63
CA ILE A 130 -5.97 9.33 11.90
C ILE A 130 -7.19 9.86 12.68
N ASN A 131 -7.22 9.66 13.98
CA ASN A 131 -8.32 10.11 14.84
C ASN A 131 -8.36 11.64 14.96
N ASP A 132 -7.24 12.31 15.20
CA ASP A 132 -7.16 13.75 15.37
C ASP A 132 -7.56 14.52 14.09
N LYS A 133 -7.25 14.00 12.93
CA LYS A 133 -7.60 14.60 11.64
C LYS A 133 -8.97 14.19 11.13
N HIS A 134 -9.69 13.35 11.84
CA HIS A 134 -11.03 12.89 11.49
C HIS A 134 -11.13 12.27 10.09
N TYR A 135 -10.14 11.51 9.67
CA TYR A 135 -10.13 10.87 8.35
C TYR A 135 -11.28 9.87 8.14
N ALA A 136 -11.84 9.33 9.22
CA ALA A 136 -12.97 8.41 9.16
C ALA A 136 -14.33 9.12 8.96
N LEU A 137 -14.40 10.44 9.19
CA LEU A 137 -15.66 11.18 9.17
C LEU A 137 -16.49 10.97 7.89
N PRO A 138 -15.90 10.99 6.67
CA PRO A 138 -16.68 10.75 5.45
C PRO A 138 -17.34 9.37 5.35
N PHE A 139 -16.92 8.43 6.18
CA PHE A 139 -17.36 7.02 6.14
C PHE A 139 -18.21 6.60 7.34
N GLU A 140 -18.52 7.50 8.27
CA GLU A 140 -19.26 7.16 9.50
C GLU A 140 -20.66 6.62 9.23
N THR A 141 -21.31 7.05 8.16
CA THR A 141 -22.63 6.57 7.74
C THR A 141 -22.58 5.47 6.70
N ASP A 142 -21.38 5.05 6.31
CA ASP A 142 -21.19 3.96 5.35
C ASP A 142 -21.43 2.61 6.05
N GLY A 143 -22.16 1.72 5.43
CA GLY A 143 -22.49 0.42 6.02
C GLY A 143 -21.35 -0.61 6.02
N ARG A 144 -20.21 -0.28 5.38
CA ARG A 144 -19.05 -1.16 5.32
C ARG A 144 -18.27 -1.12 6.64
N ARG A 145 -17.55 -2.20 6.91
CA ARG A 145 -16.66 -2.26 8.07
C ARG A 145 -15.44 -1.35 7.84
N LEU A 146 -15.18 -0.47 8.80
CA LEU A 146 -14.08 0.48 8.77
C LEU A 146 -12.94 0.00 9.68
N PHE A 147 -11.72 0.01 9.15
CA PHE A 147 -10.49 -0.20 9.89
C PHE A 147 -9.62 1.07 9.85
N LYS A 148 -9.18 1.52 11.00
CA LYS A 148 -8.15 2.54 11.14
C LYS A 148 -6.86 1.87 11.53
N ILE A 149 -5.80 2.05 10.76
CA ILE A 149 -4.55 1.33 10.94
C ILE A 149 -3.37 2.30 10.98
N GLY A 150 -2.76 2.38 12.14
CA GLY A 150 -1.48 3.08 12.32
C GLY A 150 -0.31 2.12 12.12
N VAL A 151 0.66 2.51 11.30
CA VAL A 151 1.80 1.69 10.92
C VAL A 151 3.10 2.47 11.10
N ASN A 152 4.13 1.85 11.66
CA ASN A 152 5.45 2.46 11.67
C ASN A 152 6.47 1.69 10.84
N PHE A 153 7.28 2.45 10.11
CA PHE A 153 8.52 1.99 9.51
C PHE A 153 9.68 2.37 10.41
N SER A 154 10.59 1.42 10.62
CA SER A 154 11.86 1.68 11.29
C SER A 154 13.00 1.76 10.28
N ALA A 155 13.72 2.86 10.28
CA ALA A 155 14.96 2.99 9.49
C ALA A 155 16.05 2.04 9.99
N GLU A 156 16.02 1.66 11.26
CA GLU A 156 16.97 0.71 11.86
C GLU A 156 16.75 -0.71 11.34
N THR A 157 15.51 -1.20 11.39
CA THR A 157 15.15 -2.53 10.88
C THR A 157 14.91 -2.56 9.37
N ARG A 158 14.78 -1.39 8.74
CA ARG A 158 14.48 -1.23 7.31
C ARG A 158 13.19 -1.94 6.89
N ASN A 159 12.20 -1.92 7.76
CA ASN A 159 10.94 -2.65 7.56
C ASN A 159 9.81 -2.03 8.37
N ILE A 160 8.59 -2.52 8.10
CA ILE A 160 7.45 -2.33 8.99
C ILE A 160 7.74 -3.04 10.30
N GLU A 161 7.64 -2.29 11.39
CA GLU A 161 7.91 -2.83 12.74
C GLU A 161 6.63 -3.22 13.45
N LYS A 162 5.61 -2.36 13.39
CA LYS A 162 4.34 -2.56 14.08
C LYS A 162 3.18 -1.93 13.32
N TRP A 163 2.00 -2.54 13.45
CA TRP A 163 0.74 -1.92 13.08
C TRP A 163 -0.30 -2.13 14.17
N ILE A 164 -1.14 -1.12 14.35
CA ILE A 164 -2.24 -1.12 15.33
C ILE A 164 -3.54 -0.86 14.59
N VAL A 165 -4.56 -1.61 14.91
CA VAL A 165 -5.87 -1.54 14.27
C VAL A 165 -6.94 -1.16 15.29
N GLU A 166 -7.81 -0.21 14.89
CA GLU A 166 -9.00 0.21 15.62
C GLU A 166 -10.27 0.00 14.78
#